data_d984384db57be0784ad3e61fefb56cfc
#
_entry.id   d984384db57be0784ad3e61fefb56cfc
#
_cell.length_a   1.000
_cell.length_b   1.000
_cell.length_c   1.000
_cell.angle_alpha   90.00
_cell.angle_beta   90.00
_cell.angle_gamma   90.00
#
_symmetry.space_group_name_H-M   'P 1'
#
loop_
_entity.id
_entity.type
_entity.pdbx_description
1 polymer ?
#
loop_
_entity_poly.entity_id
_entity_poly.type
_entity_poly.pdbx_seq_one_letter_code
_entity_poly.pdbx_strand_id
1 'polypeptide(L)'
;MTVDELIRRWDDFTTRMAPGFPTSVHDHAKALGLRTRIAELEAGAVPLPAHLARRVADSDARFRHATVELSVPFAGYQAPRSAWWWFRRPAAMGPELEADLARVVPREGTPIA
;
A
#
# COMPACT_ATOMS: atom_id res chain seq x y z
N MET A 1 11.27 -15.69 0.75
CA MET A 1 9.87 -15.55 1.21
C MET A 1 8.96 -16.23 0.23
N THR A 2 8.10 -17.09 0.70
CA THR A 2 7.17 -17.82 -0.17
C THR A 2 6.01 -16.95 -0.59
N VAL A 3 5.28 -17.37 -1.63
CA VAL A 3 4.09 -16.68 -2.10
C VAL A 3 3.05 -16.58 -0.99
N ASP A 4 2.82 -17.69 -0.28
CA ASP A 4 1.87 -17.73 0.83
C ASP A 4 2.24 -16.71 1.89
N GLU A 5 3.52 -16.58 2.19
CA GLU A 5 3.98 -15.67 3.21
C GLU A 5 3.84 -14.21 2.81
N LEU A 6 4.10 -13.89 1.55
CA LEU A 6 3.88 -12.54 1.03
C LEU A 6 2.42 -12.14 1.15
N ILE A 7 1.54 -13.03 0.73
CA ILE A 7 0.10 -12.78 0.75
C ILE A 7 -0.40 -12.66 2.18
N ARG A 8 0.11 -13.52 3.07
CA ARG A 8 -0.27 -13.45 4.48
C ARG A 8 0.13 -12.13 5.11
N ARG A 9 1.33 -11.63 4.79
CA ARG A 9 1.80 -10.36 5.35
C ARG A 9 0.98 -9.19 4.86
N TRP A 10 0.61 -9.20 3.59
CA TRP A 10 -0.26 -8.17 3.03
C TRP A 10 -1.64 -8.24 3.68
N ASP A 11 -2.18 -9.44 3.82
CA ASP A 11 -3.46 -9.67 4.47
C ASP A 11 -3.44 -9.17 5.92
N ASP A 12 -2.40 -9.51 6.68
CA ASP A 12 -2.25 -9.07 8.06
C ASP A 12 -2.19 -7.56 8.17
N PHE A 13 -1.43 -6.92 7.28
CA PHE A 13 -1.31 -5.48 7.28
C PHE A 13 -2.65 -4.80 7.02
N THR A 14 -3.38 -5.25 5.99
CA THR A 14 -4.67 -4.65 5.65
C THR A 14 -5.72 -4.90 6.73
N THR A 15 -5.65 -6.04 7.39
CA THR A 15 -6.55 -6.36 8.49
C THR A 15 -6.32 -5.43 9.67
N ARG A 16 -5.07 -5.13 10.01
CA ARG A 16 -4.75 -4.21 11.10
C ARG A 16 -5.10 -2.78 10.76
N MET A 17 -4.98 -2.42 9.50
CA MET A 17 -5.25 -1.08 9.03
C MET A 17 -6.74 -0.73 9.04
N ALA A 18 -7.59 -1.72 8.80
CA ALA A 18 -9.03 -1.52 8.65
C ALA A 18 -9.68 -0.77 9.81
N PRO A 19 -9.36 -1.04 11.09
CA PRO A 19 -9.97 -0.28 12.19
C PRO A 19 -9.30 1.07 12.45
N GLY A 20 -8.41 1.54 11.56
CA GLY A 20 -7.76 2.81 11.74
C GLY A 20 -6.50 2.74 12.59
N PHE A 21 -5.83 1.62 12.59
CA PHE A 21 -4.61 1.44 13.37
C PHE A 21 -3.51 2.34 12.84
N PRO A 22 -2.80 3.09 13.69
CA PRO A 22 -1.75 4.00 13.24
C PRO A 22 -0.62 3.25 12.56
N THR A 23 -0.09 3.85 11.49
CA THR A 23 1.06 3.29 10.79
C THR A 23 2.04 4.42 10.49
N SER A 24 3.32 4.09 10.36
CA SER A 24 4.34 5.06 10.00
C SER A 24 4.51 5.10 8.49
N VAL A 25 5.21 6.13 7.98
CA VAL A 25 5.55 6.20 6.56
C VAL A 25 6.33 4.97 6.15
N HIS A 26 7.29 4.57 6.99
CA HIS A 26 8.13 3.41 6.70
C HIS A 26 7.31 2.13 6.61
N ASP A 27 6.42 1.90 7.58
CA ASP A 27 5.61 0.69 7.60
C ASP A 27 4.63 0.63 6.45
N HIS A 28 4.03 1.76 6.12
CA HIS A 28 3.09 1.83 5.00
C HIS A 28 3.83 1.56 3.68
N ALA A 29 4.99 2.20 3.47
CA ALA A 29 5.78 1.99 2.26
C ALA A 29 6.24 0.54 2.14
N LYS A 30 6.62 -0.06 3.27
CA LYS A 30 7.05 -1.45 3.28
C LYS A 30 5.90 -2.38 2.84
N ALA A 31 4.70 -2.11 3.30
CA ALA A 31 3.54 -2.89 2.90
C ALA A 31 3.22 -2.70 1.41
N LEU A 32 3.37 -1.49 0.89
CA LEU A 32 3.19 -1.24 -0.54
C LEU A 32 4.20 -2.04 -1.36
N GLY A 33 5.42 -2.17 -0.86
CA GLY A 33 6.44 -3.01 -1.49
C GLY A 33 6.06 -4.47 -1.52
N LEU A 34 5.41 -4.98 -0.46
CA LEU A 34 4.91 -6.35 -0.44
C LEU A 34 3.87 -6.55 -1.55
N ARG A 35 2.95 -5.60 -1.70
CA ARG A 35 1.93 -5.71 -2.73
C ARG A 35 2.54 -5.67 -4.13
N THR A 36 3.60 -4.88 -4.30
CA THR A 36 4.34 -4.84 -5.57
C THR A 36 4.89 -6.22 -5.92
N ARG A 37 5.47 -6.91 -4.94
CA ARG A 37 6.00 -8.24 -5.17
C ARG A 37 4.90 -9.23 -5.51
N ILE A 38 3.73 -9.09 -4.90
CA ILE A 38 2.57 -9.93 -5.25
C ILE A 38 2.16 -9.65 -6.70
N ALA A 39 2.16 -8.39 -7.12
CA ALA A 39 1.81 -8.04 -8.49
C ALA A 39 2.78 -8.65 -9.50
N GLU A 40 4.05 -8.71 -9.16
CA GLU A 40 5.05 -9.36 -10.01
C GLU A 40 4.74 -10.83 -10.19
N LEU A 41 4.28 -11.47 -9.12
CA LEU A 41 3.90 -12.88 -9.20
C LEU A 41 2.62 -13.07 -10.02
N GLU A 42 1.67 -12.15 -9.87
CA GLU A 42 0.43 -12.18 -10.65
C GLU A 42 0.70 -12.04 -12.14
N ALA A 43 1.72 -11.29 -12.50
CA ALA A 43 2.09 -11.07 -13.89
C ALA A 43 2.96 -12.18 -14.46
N GLY A 44 3.35 -13.14 -13.64
CA GLY A 44 4.21 -14.24 -14.06
C GLY A 44 3.49 -15.25 -14.92
N ALA A 45 4.26 -16.19 -15.47
CA ALA A 45 3.74 -17.20 -16.38
C ALA A 45 2.79 -18.19 -15.70
N VAL A 46 2.95 -18.41 -14.39
CA VAL A 46 2.11 -19.33 -13.64
C VAL A 46 1.13 -18.51 -12.80
N PRO A 47 -0.18 -18.66 -13.03
CA PRO A 47 -1.15 -17.89 -12.27
C PRO A 47 -1.20 -18.36 -10.82
N LEU A 48 -1.63 -17.47 -9.94
CA LEU A 48 -1.82 -17.83 -8.54
C LEU A 48 -2.97 -18.84 -8.42
N PRO A 49 -2.88 -19.79 -7.48
CA PRO A 49 -4.01 -20.64 -7.18
C PRO A 49 -5.23 -19.81 -6.80
N ALA A 50 -6.40 -20.29 -7.14
CA ALA A 50 -7.65 -19.55 -6.96
C ALA A 50 -7.86 -19.05 -5.53
N HIS A 51 -7.52 -19.86 -4.53
CA HIS A 51 -7.70 -19.47 -3.13
C HIS A 51 -6.76 -18.34 -2.72
N LEU A 52 -5.56 -18.29 -3.28
CA LEU A 52 -4.61 -17.21 -3.01
C LEU A 52 -5.03 -15.94 -3.75
N ALA A 53 -5.48 -16.08 -4.99
CA ALA A 53 -5.97 -14.94 -5.75
C ALA A 53 -7.14 -14.27 -5.04
N ARG A 54 -8.04 -15.07 -4.47
CA ARG A 54 -9.17 -14.54 -3.70
C ARG A 54 -8.69 -13.81 -2.45
N ARG A 55 -7.69 -14.36 -1.79
CA ARG A 55 -7.16 -13.74 -0.57
C ARG A 55 -6.54 -12.37 -0.88
N VAL A 56 -5.85 -12.26 -2.01
CA VAL A 56 -5.29 -10.98 -2.44
C VAL A 56 -6.42 -10.00 -2.74
N ALA A 57 -7.47 -10.44 -3.43
CA ALA A 57 -8.59 -9.58 -3.77
C ALA A 57 -9.29 -9.05 -2.50
N ASP A 58 -9.47 -9.90 -1.51
CA ASP A 58 -10.10 -9.50 -0.24
C ASP A 58 -9.22 -8.52 0.51
N SER A 59 -7.91 -8.76 0.54
CA SER A 59 -6.97 -7.86 1.19
C SER A 59 -6.92 -6.51 0.48
N ASP A 60 -6.94 -6.51 -0.85
CA ASP A 60 -6.96 -5.29 -1.65
C ASP A 60 -8.22 -4.48 -1.37
N ALA A 61 -9.36 -5.14 -1.21
CA ALA A 61 -10.61 -4.46 -0.90
C ALA A 61 -10.54 -3.79 0.47
N ARG A 62 -9.97 -4.46 1.47
CA ARG A 62 -9.77 -3.87 2.80
C ARG A 62 -8.83 -2.66 2.72
N PHE A 63 -7.77 -2.78 1.93
CA PHE A 63 -6.81 -1.70 1.77
C PHE A 63 -7.48 -0.47 1.14
N ARG A 64 -8.24 -0.66 0.07
CA ARG A 64 -8.96 0.44 -0.57
C ARG A 64 -9.92 1.12 0.40
N HIS A 65 -10.60 0.33 1.21
CA HIS A 65 -11.57 0.85 2.17
C HIS A 65 -10.89 1.67 3.27
N ALA A 66 -9.68 1.31 3.64
CA ALA A 66 -8.95 1.97 4.73
C ALA A 66 -8.03 3.09 4.26
N THR A 67 -8.02 3.40 2.97
CA THR A 67 -7.12 4.40 2.40
C THR A 67 -7.88 5.38 1.54
N VAL A 68 -7.23 6.51 1.22
CA VAL A 68 -7.78 7.47 0.27
C VAL A 68 -6.81 7.63 -0.89
N GLU A 69 -7.37 7.92 -2.05
CA GLU A 69 -6.58 8.02 -3.26
C GLU A 69 -5.74 9.29 -3.32
N LEU A 70 -4.55 9.16 -3.90
CA LEU A 70 -3.64 10.29 -4.11
C LEU A 70 -3.43 10.49 -5.61
N SER A 71 -3.14 11.71 -6.00
CA SER A 71 -2.82 12.00 -7.40
C SER A 71 -1.37 11.66 -7.73
N VAL A 72 -0.53 11.53 -6.72
CA VAL A 72 0.89 11.19 -6.87
C VAL A 72 1.23 10.02 -5.95
N PRO A 73 2.34 9.32 -6.19
CA PRO A 73 2.71 8.21 -5.31
C PRO A 73 2.93 8.64 -3.88
N PHE A 74 2.63 7.72 -2.96
CA PHE A 74 2.76 7.95 -1.52
C PHE A 74 4.17 8.37 -1.14
N ALA A 75 4.26 9.41 -0.33
CA ALA A 75 5.51 9.88 0.28
C ALA A 75 6.66 10.13 -0.70
N GLY A 76 6.35 10.47 -1.94
CA GLY A 76 7.40 10.78 -2.91
C GLY A 76 8.06 9.57 -3.55
N TYR A 77 7.60 8.38 -3.27
CA TYR A 77 8.12 7.20 -3.94
C TYR A 77 7.71 7.21 -5.41
N GLN A 78 8.49 6.53 -6.24
CA GLN A 78 8.18 6.45 -7.66
C GLN A 78 7.49 5.13 -7.95
N ALA A 79 6.40 5.19 -8.71
CA ALA A 79 5.66 4.00 -9.08
C ALA A 79 4.85 4.27 -10.35
N PRO A 80 4.66 3.25 -11.20
CA PRO A 80 3.81 3.41 -12.39
C PRO A 80 2.34 3.46 -11.97
N ARG A 81 1.53 4.09 -12.79
CA ARG A 81 0.09 4.21 -12.51
C ARG A 81 -0.60 2.87 -12.33
N SER A 82 -0.10 1.83 -12.99
CA SER A 82 -0.67 0.49 -12.85
C SER A 82 -0.51 -0.06 -11.44
N ALA A 83 0.45 0.45 -10.67
CA ALA A 83 0.63 0.06 -9.27
C ALA A 83 -0.25 0.95 -8.39
N TRP A 84 -1.55 0.77 -8.50
CA TRP A 84 -2.55 1.61 -7.87
C TRP A 84 -2.38 1.77 -6.36
N TRP A 85 -1.85 0.77 -5.70
CA TRP A 85 -1.67 0.78 -4.23
C TRP A 85 -0.65 1.84 -3.79
N TRP A 86 0.29 2.22 -4.63
CA TRP A 86 1.24 3.28 -4.32
C TRP A 86 0.59 4.67 -4.32
N PHE A 87 -0.60 4.79 -4.92
CA PHE A 87 -1.31 6.06 -5.01
C PHE A 87 -2.42 6.16 -3.95
N ARG A 88 -2.15 5.59 -2.78
CA ARG A 88 -3.12 5.63 -1.67
C ARG A 88 -2.39 5.83 -0.35
N ARG A 89 -3.01 6.63 0.53
CA ARG A 89 -2.49 6.83 1.89
C ARG A 89 -3.51 6.36 2.90
N PRO A 90 -3.10 6.06 4.15
CA PRO A 90 -4.06 5.70 5.18
C PRO A 90 -5.09 6.81 5.37
N ALA A 91 -6.36 6.44 5.49
CA ALA A 91 -7.42 7.40 5.77
C ALA A 91 -7.25 7.94 7.20
N ALA A 92 -6.91 7.04 8.13
CA ALA A 92 -6.67 7.41 9.51
C ALA A 92 -5.16 7.57 9.72
N MET A 93 -4.72 8.80 9.97
CA MET A 93 -3.30 9.07 10.17
C MET A 93 -3.05 9.49 11.61
N GLY A 94 -2.10 8.84 12.26
CA GLY A 94 -1.65 9.29 13.56
C GLY A 94 -0.73 10.49 13.41
N PRO A 95 -0.40 11.17 14.52
CA PRO A 95 0.44 12.37 14.47
C PRO A 95 1.80 12.13 13.83
N GLU A 96 2.39 10.97 14.04
CA GLU A 96 3.68 10.65 13.49
C GLU A 96 3.65 10.58 11.97
N LEU A 97 2.69 9.87 11.40
CA LEU A 97 2.55 9.75 9.97
C LEU A 97 2.22 11.11 9.35
N GLU A 98 1.34 11.86 9.99
CA GLU A 98 0.97 13.18 9.53
C GLU A 98 2.18 14.11 9.46
N ALA A 99 3.01 14.10 10.51
CA ALA A 99 4.22 14.91 10.54
C ALA A 99 5.22 14.49 9.48
N ASP A 100 5.38 13.18 9.29
CA ASP A 100 6.29 12.65 8.29
C ASP A 100 5.87 13.02 6.88
N LEU A 101 4.58 12.91 6.57
CA LEU A 101 4.07 13.27 5.26
C LEU A 101 4.17 14.77 5.02
N ALA A 102 4.02 15.58 6.06
CA ALA A 102 4.15 17.01 5.94
C ALA A 102 5.55 17.45 5.53
N ARG A 103 6.56 16.66 5.85
CA ARG A 103 7.92 16.95 5.44
C ARG A 103 8.20 16.59 3.99
N VAL A 104 7.53 15.57 3.47
CA VAL A 104 7.78 15.05 2.14
C VAL A 104 6.85 15.64 1.11
N VAL A 105 5.56 15.54 1.36
CA VAL A 105 4.56 15.96 0.39
C VAL A 105 4.62 17.42 0.01
N PRO A 106 4.76 18.36 0.93
CA PRO A 106 4.85 19.76 0.54
C PRO A 106 6.01 20.05 -0.39
N ARG A 107 7.12 19.35 -0.22
CA ARG A 107 8.25 19.57 -1.07
C ARG A 107 8.00 19.11 -2.47
N GLU A 108 7.31 18.02 -2.63
CA GLU A 108 7.03 17.55 -3.89
C GLU A 108 5.93 18.26 -4.49
N GLY A 109 4.93 18.52 -3.76
CA GLY A 109 3.80 19.14 -4.27
C GLY A 109 3.93 20.59 -4.41
N THR A 110 4.97 21.15 -3.96
CA THR A 110 5.10 22.52 -3.97
C THR A 110 5.47 22.98 -5.20
N PRO A 111 4.78 23.30 -5.85
CA PRO A 111 5.10 23.64 -7.07
C PRO A 111 5.61 24.93 -6.98
N ILE A 112 5.69 25.09 -6.56
CA ILE A 112 6.00 25.74 -6.44
C ILE A 112 5.83 26.62 -6.62
N ALA A 113 5.60 26.68 -6.58
CA ALA A 113 5.25 27.31 -6.62
C ALA A 113 5.34 28.05 -6.73
#